data_ed1c9a9653d1fb2fe2becb981c221a1c
#
_entry.id   ed1c9a9653d1fb2fe2becb981c221a1c
#
_cell.length_a   1.000
_cell.length_b   1.000
_cell.length_c   1.000
_cell.angle_alpha   90.00
_cell.angle_beta   90.00
_cell.angle_gamma   90.00
#
_symmetry.space_group_name_H-M   'P 1'
#
loop_
_entity.id
_entity.type
_entity.pdbx_description
1 polymer ?
#
loop_
_entity_poly.entity_id
_entity_poly.type
_entity_poly.pdbx_seq_one_letter_code
_entity_poly.pdbx_strand_id
1 'polypeptide(L)'
;MVKTQIFKYLFPYLVITLIDETAIVIDDDYDVTGILAELLESQGVKVLGMGYTGGDAIHLFKKHSPKMVFMDVHMPIKDGISALREIKKISSKTIVIMITGDTSSVVEEQLQILGANSIIHKPFRMKNIVQIIKEVQKHSTMMTT
;
A
#
# COMPACT_ATOMS: atom_id res chain seq x y z
N MET A 1 14.50 -1.12 13.51
CA MET A 1 15.67 -0.51 12.86
C MET A 1 16.98 -1.08 13.37
N VAL A 2 17.24 -1.05 14.68
CA VAL A 2 18.46 -1.62 15.26
C VAL A 2 18.57 -3.13 15.00
N LYS A 3 17.47 -3.88 15.13
CA LYS A 3 17.43 -5.32 14.84
C LYS A 3 17.77 -5.64 13.38
N THR A 4 17.32 -4.83 12.45
CA THR A 4 17.57 -4.99 11.02
C THR A 4 19.06 -4.79 10.69
N GLN A 5 19.68 -3.78 11.30
CA GLN A 5 21.12 -3.51 11.12
C GLN A 5 22.00 -4.60 11.69
N ILE A 6 21.68 -5.09 12.89
CA ILE A 6 22.43 -6.21 13.52
C ILE A 6 22.30 -7.46 12.65
N PHE A 7 21.11 -7.73 12.13
CA PHE A 7 20.87 -8.89 11.28
C PHE A 7 21.71 -8.83 9.99
N LYS A 8 21.85 -7.64 9.39
CA LYS A 8 22.69 -7.40 8.21
C LYS A 8 24.16 -7.77 8.44
N TYR A 9 24.66 -7.52 9.64
CA TYR A 9 26.04 -7.89 10.01
C TYR A 9 26.21 -9.38 10.21
N LEU A 10 25.23 -10.03 10.83
CA LEU A 10 25.29 -11.46 11.13
C LEU A 10 25.00 -12.34 9.93
N PHE A 11 24.11 -11.88 9.03
CA PHE A 11 23.64 -12.67 7.88
C PHE A 11 23.62 -11.82 6.60
N PRO A 12 24.79 -11.43 6.08
CA PRO A 12 24.86 -10.54 4.93
C PRO A 12 24.19 -11.10 3.67
N TYR A 13 24.06 -12.40 3.55
CA TYR A 13 23.40 -13.06 2.42
C TYR A 13 21.87 -13.11 2.55
N LEU A 14 21.32 -12.77 3.71
CA LEU A 14 19.87 -12.75 3.98
C LEU A 14 19.28 -11.34 3.94
N VAL A 15 20.08 -10.34 3.65
CA VAL A 15 19.66 -8.92 3.59
C VAL A 15 18.50 -8.69 2.63
N ILE A 16 18.38 -9.53 1.60
CA ILE A 16 17.33 -9.42 0.58
C ILE A 16 15.91 -9.58 1.15
N THR A 17 15.78 -10.26 2.30
CA THR A 17 14.47 -10.56 2.90
C THR A 17 14.03 -9.57 3.98
N LEU A 18 14.91 -8.65 4.37
CA LEU A 18 14.64 -7.68 5.43
C LEU A 18 14.39 -6.29 4.84
N ILE A 19 13.23 -6.12 4.28
CA ILE A 19 12.88 -4.84 3.66
C ILE A 19 11.93 -4.10 4.60
N ASP A 20 12.32 -2.88 4.98
CA ASP A 20 11.51 -1.97 5.77
C ASP A 20 10.42 -1.34 4.89
N GLU A 21 9.46 -2.15 4.49
CA GLU A 21 8.30 -1.66 3.76
C GLU A 21 7.22 -1.25 4.77
N THR A 22 6.69 -0.05 4.61
CA THR A 22 5.62 0.47 5.45
C THR A 22 4.36 0.70 4.62
N ALA A 23 3.20 0.52 5.23
CA ALA A 23 1.93 0.71 4.56
C ALA A 23 0.85 1.24 5.49
N ILE A 24 -0.14 1.88 4.91
CA ILE A 24 -1.43 2.11 5.54
C ILE A 24 -2.50 1.40 4.71
N VAL A 25 -3.58 1.00 5.36
CA VAL A 25 -4.69 0.25 4.75
C VAL A 25 -5.98 1.00 4.98
N ILE A 26 -6.69 1.30 3.90
CA ILE A 26 -7.90 2.12 3.94
C ILE A 26 -9.04 1.41 3.20
N ASP A 27 -10.06 1.01 3.92
CA ASP A 27 -11.29 0.41 3.39
C ASP A 27 -12.40 0.64 4.41
N ASP A 28 -13.62 0.93 3.97
CA ASP A 28 -14.74 1.14 4.88
C ASP A 28 -15.25 -0.16 5.52
N ASP A 29 -14.83 -1.30 5.01
CA ASP A 29 -15.10 -2.61 5.59
C ASP A 29 -13.99 -2.98 6.59
N TYR A 30 -14.36 -3.05 7.88
CA TYR A 30 -13.43 -3.36 8.97
C TYR A 30 -12.78 -4.74 8.83
N ASP A 31 -13.53 -5.71 8.30
CA ASP A 31 -12.99 -7.06 8.12
C ASP A 31 -11.93 -7.07 7.02
N VAL A 32 -12.20 -6.37 5.93
CA VAL A 32 -11.24 -6.24 4.82
C VAL A 32 -9.96 -5.57 5.27
N THR A 33 -10.05 -4.45 6.00
CA THR A 33 -8.86 -3.76 6.53
C THR A 33 -8.05 -4.66 7.44
N GLY A 34 -8.71 -5.39 8.35
CA GLY A 34 -8.03 -6.30 9.27
C GLY A 34 -7.33 -7.45 8.57
N ILE A 35 -8.01 -8.10 7.65
CA ILE A 35 -7.46 -9.22 6.88
C ILE A 35 -6.27 -8.75 6.04
N LEU A 36 -6.42 -7.64 5.35
CA LEU A 36 -5.36 -7.11 4.50
C LEU A 36 -4.13 -6.70 5.33
N ALA A 37 -4.35 -6.06 6.48
CA ALA A 37 -3.26 -5.69 7.38
C ALA A 37 -2.48 -6.92 7.87
N GLU A 38 -3.18 -7.98 8.31
CA GLU A 38 -2.54 -9.22 8.72
C GLU A 38 -1.74 -9.86 7.60
N LEU A 39 -2.30 -9.87 6.40
CA LEU A 39 -1.66 -10.42 5.23
C LEU A 39 -0.37 -9.66 4.88
N LEU A 40 -0.41 -8.34 4.90
CA LEU A 40 0.75 -7.48 4.67
C LEU A 40 1.83 -7.74 5.73
N GLU A 41 1.46 -7.81 6.99
CA GLU A 41 2.40 -8.05 8.07
C GLU A 41 3.05 -9.44 7.97
N SER A 42 2.30 -10.45 7.52
CA SER A 42 2.85 -11.78 7.28
C SER A 42 3.93 -11.78 6.19
N GLN A 43 3.93 -10.79 5.33
CA GLN A 43 4.92 -10.61 4.26
C GLN A 43 6.04 -9.64 4.62
N GLY A 44 6.12 -9.22 5.87
CA GLY A 44 7.17 -8.33 6.35
C GLY A 44 6.89 -6.84 6.15
N VAL A 45 5.68 -6.48 5.76
CA VAL A 45 5.27 -5.08 5.63
C VAL A 45 4.74 -4.58 6.97
N LYS A 46 5.27 -3.47 7.45
CA LYS A 46 4.80 -2.85 8.68
C LYS A 46 3.58 -1.97 8.39
N VAL A 47 2.42 -2.36 8.91
CA VAL A 47 1.19 -1.56 8.78
C VAL A 47 1.15 -0.51 9.87
N LEU A 48 1.27 0.76 9.47
CA LEU A 48 1.36 1.90 10.39
C LEU A 48 -0.01 2.40 10.85
N GLY A 49 -1.05 2.08 10.11
CA GLY A 49 -2.41 2.48 10.45
C GLY A 49 -3.45 1.90 9.54
N MET A 50 -4.67 1.83 10.04
CA MET A 50 -5.86 1.42 9.30
C MET A 50 -6.87 2.55 9.36
N GLY A 51 -7.49 2.85 8.23
CA GLY A 51 -8.51 3.88 8.12
C GLY A 51 -9.72 3.39 7.34
N TYR A 52 -10.79 4.16 7.40
CA TYR A 52 -12.09 3.72 6.90
C TYR A 52 -12.76 4.73 6.00
N THR A 53 -12.13 5.88 5.79
CA THR A 53 -12.60 6.96 4.91
C THR A 53 -11.42 7.57 4.16
N GLY A 54 -11.72 8.32 3.10
CA GLY A 54 -10.68 9.09 2.41
C GLY A 54 -10.02 10.13 3.29
N GLY A 55 -10.76 10.69 4.25
CA GLY A 55 -10.21 11.60 5.25
C GLY A 55 -9.18 10.91 6.16
N ASP A 56 -9.49 9.69 6.59
CA ASP A 56 -8.55 8.86 7.36
C ASP A 56 -7.28 8.59 6.56
N ALA A 57 -7.43 8.32 5.26
CA ALA A 57 -6.29 8.08 4.38
C ALA A 57 -5.31 9.25 4.37
N ILE A 58 -5.84 10.46 4.20
CA ILE A 58 -5.02 11.69 4.19
C ILE A 58 -4.38 11.93 5.54
N HIS A 59 -5.14 11.78 6.63
CA HIS A 59 -4.63 11.95 7.97
C HIS A 59 -3.48 10.99 8.28
N LEU A 60 -3.69 9.69 8.02
CA LEU A 60 -2.69 8.66 8.26
C LEU A 60 -1.47 8.83 7.35
N PHE A 61 -1.71 9.22 6.10
CA PHE A 61 -0.62 9.49 5.17
C PHE A 61 0.29 10.64 5.67
N LYS A 62 -0.30 11.74 6.10
CA LYS A 62 0.46 12.89 6.62
C LYS A 62 1.18 12.56 7.92
N LYS A 63 0.56 11.76 8.78
CA LYS A 63 1.14 11.36 10.07
C LYS A 63 2.31 10.41 9.93
N HIS A 64 2.22 9.44 9.02
CA HIS A 64 3.16 8.31 8.95
C HIS A 64 4.10 8.33 7.76
N SER A 65 3.76 9.05 6.69
CA SER A 65 4.51 9.02 5.43
C SER A 65 4.85 7.61 4.98
N PRO A 66 3.86 6.71 4.86
CA PRO A 66 4.14 5.32 4.50
C PRO A 66 4.66 5.23 3.07
N LYS A 67 5.38 4.16 2.78
CA LYS A 67 5.85 3.88 1.43
C LYS A 67 4.72 3.43 0.51
N MET A 68 3.78 2.67 1.06
CA MET A 68 2.63 2.13 0.32
C MET A 68 1.31 2.53 0.95
N VAL A 69 0.32 2.73 0.10
CA VAL A 69 -1.08 2.94 0.51
C VAL A 69 -1.94 1.92 -0.21
N PHE A 70 -2.65 1.10 0.54
CA PHE A 70 -3.67 0.19 0.01
C PHE A 70 -5.03 0.81 0.30
N MET A 71 -5.79 1.13 -0.73
CA MET A 71 -6.99 1.94 -0.56
C MET A 71 -8.14 1.49 -1.45
N ASP A 72 -9.33 1.38 -0.85
CA ASP A 72 -10.57 1.14 -1.57
C ASP A 72 -10.99 2.39 -2.36
N VAL A 73 -11.66 2.19 -3.47
CA VAL A 73 -12.18 3.28 -4.32
C VAL A 73 -13.45 3.88 -3.70
N HIS A 74 -14.41 3.03 -3.37
CA HIS A 74 -15.74 3.47 -2.92
C HIS A 74 -15.85 3.45 -1.40
N MET A 75 -15.81 4.64 -0.82
CA MET A 75 -15.96 4.85 0.62
C MET A 75 -16.89 6.04 0.88
N PRO A 76 -17.63 6.05 2.00
CA PRO A 76 -18.51 7.18 2.32
C PRO A 76 -17.70 8.44 2.62
N ILE A 77 -18.34 9.59 2.47
CA ILE A 77 -17.88 10.95 2.76
C ILE A 77 -16.83 11.42 1.76
N LYS A 78 -15.65 10.83 1.77
CA LYS A 78 -14.57 11.12 0.83
C LYS A 78 -14.09 9.80 0.24
N ASP A 79 -14.19 9.67 -1.07
CA ASP A 79 -13.83 8.45 -1.79
C ASP A 79 -12.32 8.29 -1.98
N GLY A 80 -11.93 7.09 -2.42
CA GLY A 80 -10.53 6.76 -2.64
C GLY A 80 -9.93 7.51 -3.82
N ILE A 81 -10.73 7.92 -4.80
CA ILE A 81 -10.26 8.69 -5.96
C ILE A 81 -9.75 10.06 -5.51
N SER A 82 -10.54 10.75 -4.69
CA SER A 82 -10.15 12.04 -4.13
C SER A 82 -8.92 11.94 -3.26
N ALA A 83 -8.85 10.89 -2.43
CA ALA A 83 -7.69 10.64 -1.58
C ALA A 83 -6.43 10.32 -2.39
N LEU A 84 -6.54 9.51 -3.45
CA LEU A 84 -5.45 9.22 -4.37
C LEU A 84 -4.88 10.51 -4.98
N ARG A 85 -5.76 11.37 -5.48
CA ARG A 85 -5.35 12.65 -6.07
C ARG A 85 -4.56 13.48 -5.08
N GLU A 86 -5.04 13.58 -3.85
CA GLU A 86 -4.42 14.38 -2.80
C GLU A 86 -3.07 13.80 -2.36
N ILE A 87 -2.98 12.51 -2.15
CA ILE A 87 -1.74 11.84 -1.78
C ILE A 87 -0.68 12.03 -2.87
N LYS A 88 -1.04 11.85 -4.13
CA LYS A 88 -0.09 12.01 -5.24
C LYS A 88 0.39 13.44 -5.42
N LYS A 89 -0.41 14.43 -5.04
CA LYS A 89 0.03 15.84 -5.00
C LYS A 89 1.07 16.08 -3.91
N ILE A 90 0.91 15.43 -2.75
CA ILE A 90 1.84 15.56 -1.62
C ILE A 90 3.14 14.81 -1.93
N SER A 91 3.02 13.58 -2.47
CA SER A 91 4.16 12.73 -2.78
C SER A 91 3.87 11.87 -4.00
N SER A 92 4.42 12.25 -5.14
CA SER A 92 4.29 11.47 -6.38
C SER A 92 4.99 10.12 -6.31
N LYS A 93 5.93 9.96 -5.39
CA LYS A 93 6.72 8.71 -5.22
C LYS A 93 6.02 7.66 -4.37
N THR A 94 5.01 8.04 -3.60
CA THR A 94 4.25 7.09 -2.79
C THR A 94 3.57 6.07 -3.68
N ILE A 95 3.69 4.81 -3.34
CA ILE A 95 3.07 3.71 -4.09
C ILE A 95 1.64 3.56 -3.60
N VAL A 96 0.69 3.82 -4.46
CA VAL A 96 -0.73 3.69 -4.13
C VAL A 96 -1.32 2.52 -4.90
N ILE A 97 -1.82 1.54 -4.17
CA ILE A 97 -2.50 0.36 -4.70
C ILE A 97 -3.99 0.53 -4.41
N MET A 98 -4.77 0.67 -5.47
CA MET A 98 -6.22 0.77 -5.34
C MET A 98 -6.84 -0.61 -5.36
N ILE A 99 -7.78 -0.85 -4.45
CA ILE A 99 -8.50 -2.12 -4.36
C ILE A 99 -9.98 -1.82 -4.55
N THR A 100 -10.59 -2.41 -5.56
CA THR A 100 -11.97 -2.06 -5.92
C THR A 100 -12.79 -3.24 -6.41
N GLY A 101 -14.08 -3.25 -6.06
CA GLY A 101 -15.06 -4.14 -6.67
C GLY A 101 -15.65 -3.60 -7.97
N ASP A 102 -15.33 -2.36 -8.32
CA ASP A 102 -15.81 -1.72 -9.53
C ASP A 102 -14.96 -2.16 -10.72
N THR A 103 -15.60 -2.82 -11.69
CA THR A 103 -14.93 -3.31 -12.91
C THR A 103 -15.09 -2.37 -14.10
N SER A 104 -15.65 -1.17 -13.88
CA SER A 104 -15.87 -0.23 -14.97
C SER A 104 -14.55 0.29 -15.52
N SER A 105 -14.45 0.34 -16.85
CA SER A 105 -13.28 0.86 -17.53
C SER A 105 -13.06 2.35 -17.29
N VAL A 106 -14.15 3.09 -17.02
CA VAL A 106 -14.07 4.52 -16.71
C VAL A 106 -13.34 4.77 -15.40
N VAL A 107 -13.68 4.01 -14.36
CA VAL A 107 -13.02 4.11 -13.06
C VAL A 107 -11.54 3.68 -13.18
N GLU A 108 -11.27 2.57 -13.84
CA GLU A 108 -9.90 2.09 -14.03
C GLU A 108 -9.03 3.12 -14.75
N GLU A 109 -9.52 3.70 -15.83
CA GLU A 109 -8.82 4.74 -16.58
C GLU A 109 -8.55 5.97 -15.70
N GLN A 110 -9.55 6.39 -14.91
CA GLN A 110 -9.41 7.51 -14.00
C GLN A 110 -8.32 7.27 -12.95
N LEU A 111 -8.27 6.07 -12.37
CA LEU A 111 -7.25 5.69 -11.40
C LEU A 111 -5.85 5.72 -12.03
N GLN A 112 -5.72 5.22 -13.24
CA GLN A 112 -4.44 5.22 -13.97
C GLN A 112 -3.97 6.64 -14.26
N ILE A 113 -4.86 7.52 -14.73
CA ILE A 113 -4.55 8.93 -15.01
C ILE A 113 -4.08 9.64 -13.74
N LEU A 114 -4.68 9.34 -12.59
CA LEU A 114 -4.32 9.93 -11.31
C LEU A 114 -3.03 9.35 -10.70
N GLY A 115 -2.46 8.35 -11.34
CA GLY A 115 -1.16 7.79 -10.94
C GLY A 115 -1.21 6.61 -9.98
N ALA A 116 -2.34 5.90 -9.92
CA ALA A 116 -2.36 4.64 -9.16
C ALA A 116 -1.28 3.70 -9.71
N ASN A 117 -0.48 3.14 -8.82
CA ASN A 117 0.62 2.26 -9.21
C ASN A 117 0.14 0.87 -9.56
N SER A 118 -0.96 0.44 -8.95
CA SER A 118 -1.57 -0.85 -9.23
C SER A 118 -3.06 -0.81 -8.88
N ILE A 119 -3.82 -1.67 -9.52
CA ILE A 119 -5.26 -1.83 -9.27
C ILE A 119 -5.53 -3.32 -9.07
N ILE A 120 -6.14 -3.64 -7.94
CA ILE A 120 -6.54 -4.99 -7.58
C ILE A 120 -8.06 -5.04 -7.54
N HIS A 121 -8.65 -6.00 -8.21
CA HIS A 121 -10.11 -6.19 -8.17
C HIS A 121 -10.52 -7.12 -7.03
N LYS A 122 -11.58 -6.73 -6.33
CA LYS A 122 -12.21 -7.58 -5.30
C LYS A 122 -13.08 -8.66 -5.98
N PRO A 123 -13.12 -9.87 -5.45
CA PRO A 123 -12.37 -10.38 -4.31
C PRO A 123 -10.90 -10.61 -4.65
N PHE A 124 -10.00 -10.13 -3.82
CA PHE A 124 -8.56 -10.31 -4.05
C PHE A 124 -8.06 -11.60 -3.39
N ARG A 125 -6.99 -12.14 -3.95
CA ARG A 125 -6.32 -13.33 -3.42
C ARG A 125 -4.99 -12.93 -2.81
N MET A 126 -4.53 -13.72 -1.84
CA MET A 126 -3.22 -13.55 -1.21
C MET A 126 -2.10 -13.39 -2.25
N LYS A 127 -2.11 -14.19 -3.30
CA LYS A 127 -1.10 -14.14 -4.36
C LYS A 127 -1.01 -12.78 -5.06
N ASN A 128 -2.12 -12.07 -5.19
CA ASN A 128 -2.13 -10.73 -5.81
C ASN A 128 -1.35 -9.75 -4.95
N ILE A 129 -1.58 -9.79 -3.64
CA ILE A 129 -0.92 -8.91 -2.69
C ILE A 129 0.57 -9.25 -2.60
N VAL A 130 0.91 -10.53 -2.50
CA VAL A 130 2.30 -11.00 -2.44
C VAL A 130 3.08 -10.56 -3.67
N GLN A 131 2.48 -10.67 -4.85
CA GLN A 131 3.13 -10.27 -6.09
C GLN A 131 3.44 -8.77 -6.12
N ILE A 132 2.49 -7.93 -5.69
CA ILE A 132 2.69 -6.49 -5.62
C ILE A 132 3.82 -6.13 -4.65
N ILE A 133 3.85 -6.76 -3.48
CA ILE A 133 4.92 -6.55 -2.50
C ILE A 133 6.27 -6.92 -3.12
N LYS A 134 6.36 -8.03 -3.81
CA LYS A 134 7.59 -8.45 -4.50
C LYS A 134 8.03 -7.45 -5.57
N GLU A 135 7.11 -6.91 -6.35
CA GLU A 135 7.41 -5.90 -7.36
C GLU A 135 7.94 -4.62 -6.73
N VAL A 136 7.33 -4.17 -5.64
CA VAL A 136 7.78 -3.00 -4.90
C VAL A 136 9.18 -3.22 -4.33
N GLN A 137 9.43 -4.38 -3.73
CA GLN A 137 10.72 -4.76 -3.17
C GLN A 137 11.80 -4.83 -4.23
N LYS A 138 11.50 -5.43 -5.36
CA LYS A 138 12.43 -5.53 -6.50
C LYS A 138 12.82 -4.14 -7.02
N HIS A 139 11.86 -3.25 -7.14
CA HIS A 139 12.11 -1.88 -7.58
C HIS A 139 12.99 -1.11 -6.60
N SER A 140 12.76 -1.25 -5.31
CA SER A 140 13.59 -0.66 -4.26
C SER A 140 15.02 -1.17 -4.29
N THR A 141 15.21 -2.47 -4.53
CA THR A 141 16.54 -3.09 -4.66
C THR A 141 17.28 -2.53 -5.87
N MET A 142 16.62 -2.33 -6.99
CA MET A 142 17.22 -1.76 -8.19
C MET A 142 17.61 -0.30 -8.02
N MET A 143 16.93 0.45 -7.16
CA MET A 143 17.26 1.84 -6.88
C MET A 143 18.44 2.02 -5.92
N THR A 144 18.81 0.98 -5.16
CA THR A 144 19.90 1.02 -4.18
C THR A 144 21.23 0.53 -4.73
N THR A 145 21.23 -0.01 -5.91
CA THR A 145 22.44 -0.43 -6.63
C THR A 145 22.85 0.60 -7.67
#